data_3d660ef9128a7323f5062ee9626bf65d
#
_entry.id   3d660ef9128a7323f5062ee9626bf65d
#
_cell.length_a   1.000
_cell.length_b   1.000
_cell.length_c   1.000
_cell.angle_alpha   90.00
_cell.angle_beta   90.00
_cell.angle_gamma   90.00
#
_symmetry.space_group_name_H-M   'P 1'
#
loop_
_entity.id
_entity.type
_entity.pdbx_description
1 polymer ?
#
loop_
_entity_poly.entity_id
_entity_poly.type
_entity_poly.pdbx_seq_one_letter_code
_entity_poly.pdbx_strand_id
1 'polypeptide(L)'
;MKLLQFFDPIDGSHVGLVEGDVVVDLTCVNNSITTVFDIYYSAGGDSIGLVEAVMKIRNQYTDFRQIPLDELLENQDPNRIHLIKPVSGPHSNPHALKVWLAGVTHEVSAKLREIEARQATGSSVNVYDQKYKEVSAGGRPELFSKGEPDTVLGHQQAITRPFDTVRLVPETELVSIYGVNSDGKIERLGFTGGNDVTDNGIEADNPLNLPQAKNWAGGCASLGPLLVTADEYNDKDVTVSCEILRNGTRIGFKKGETGQNNLNMPDSLLHLERHLFKRIMLEPRTLLSFFWGTPIVFSEEDMSDGLQVGDVMKLEFSGGIGTLENKVIALPKTNQL
;
A
#
# COMPACT_ATOMS: atom_id res chain seq x y z
N MET A 1 -15.31 8.05 -6.34
CA MET A 1 -14.98 7.44 -7.63
C MET A 1 -13.81 6.47 -7.49
N LYS A 2 -13.56 5.63 -8.51
CA LYS A 2 -12.44 4.69 -8.52
C LYS A 2 -11.50 5.04 -9.64
N LEU A 3 -10.22 5.24 -9.29
CA LEU A 3 -9.15 5.54 -10.23
C LEU A 3 -8.08 4.45 -10.18
N LEU A 4 -7.37 4.28 -11.28
CA LEU A 4 -6.20 3.42 -11.37
C LEU A 4 -5.14 4.07 -12.28
N GLN A 5 -3.94 3.56 -12.21
CA GLN A 5 -2.88 3.86 -13.18
C GLN A 5 -2.45 2.58 -13.87
N PHE A 6 -2.20 2.67 -15.16
CA PHE A 6 -1.69 1.57 -15.96
C PHE A 6 -0.57 2.04 -16.88
N PHE A 7 0.24 1.11 -17.32
CA PHE A 7 1.33 1.37 -18.25
C PHE A 7 1.01 0.72 -19.60
N ASP A 8 1.07 1.53 -20.64
CA ASP A 8 1.02 1.08 -22.03
C ASP A 8 2.46 1.05 -22.56
N PRO A 9 2.99 -0.10 -23.02
CA PRO A 9 4.34 -0.19 -23.57
C PRO A 9 4.63 0.74 -24.77
N ILE A 10 3.58 1.24 -25.41
CA ILE A 10 3.70 2.15 -26.56
C ILE A 10 3.73 3.61 -26.10
N ASP A 11 2.80 4.00 -25.21
CA ASP A 11 2.51 5.39 -24.90
C ASP A 11 2.94 5.81 -23.48
N GLY A 12 3.28 4.83 -22.60
CA GLY A 12 3.73 5.11 -21.24
C GLY A 12 2.63 5.01 -20.18
N SER A 13 2.70 5.86 -19.15
CA SER A 13 1.76 5.82 -18.02
C SER A 13 0.46 6.53 -18.32
N HIS A 14 -0.66 5.92 -17.91
CA HIS A 14 -2.02 6.40 -18.11
C HIS A 14 -2.81 6.42 -16.80
N VAL A 15 -3.81 7.27 -16.73
CA VAL A 15 -4.83 7.30 -15.68
C VAL A 15 -6.14 6.80 -16.22
N GLY A 16 -6.75 5.83 -15.53
CA GLY A 16 -8.05 5.27 -15.83
C GLY A 16 -9.11 5.61 -14.79
N LEU A 17 -10.30 5.95 -15.25
CA LEU A 17 -11.52 6.02 -14.45
C LEU A 17 -12.29 4.71 -14.59
N VAL A 18 -12.62 4.06 -13.47
CA VAL A 18 -13.39 2.81 -13.49
C VAL A 18 -14.88 3.12 -13.52
N GLU A 19 -15.58 2.68 -14.57
CA GLU A 19 -17.02 2.78 -14.75
C GLU A 19 -17.61 1.38 -14.96
N GLY A 20 -18.15 0.77 -13.90
CA GLY A 20 -18.59 -0.63 -13.93
C GLY A 20 -17.43 -1.58 -14.20
N ASP A 21 -17.52 -2.34 -15.28
CA ASP A 21 -16.51 -3.33 -15.69
C ASP A 21 -15.52 -2.76 -16.73
N VAL A 22 -15.53 -1.45 -16.94
CA VAL A 22 -14.73 -0.78 -17.97
C VAL A 22 -13.86 0.29 -17.34
N VAL A 23 -12.64 0.42 -17.84
CA VAL A 23 -11.71 1.51 -17.54
C VAL A 23 -11.74 2.51 -18.70
N VAL A 24 -12.09 3.75 -18.40
CA VAL A 24 -12.05 4.88 -19.32
C VAL A 24 -10.68 5.54 -19.21
N ASP A 25 -9.90 5.50 -20.27
CA ASP A 25 -8.55 6.05 -20.33
C ASP A 25 -8.59 7.59 -20.46
N LEU A 26 -8.29 8.28 -19.36
CA LEU A 26 -8.31 9.75 -19.33
C LEU A 26 -7.10 10.36 -20.03
N THR A 27 -5.99 9.65 -20.10
CA THR A 27 -4.76 10.11 -20.74
C THR A 27 -4.90 10.22 -22.27
N CYS A 28 -5.70 9.32 -22.88
CA CYS A 28 -5.86 9.31 -24.34
C CYS A 28 -6.45 10.60 -24.93
N VAL A 29 -7.18 11.39 -24.12
CA VAL A 29 -7.75 12.69 -24.53
C VAL A 29 -6.93 13.88 -24.02
N ASN A 30 -5.99 13.65 -23.10
CA ASN A 30 -5.08 14.68 -22.59
C ASN A 30 -3.75 14.03 -22.14
N ASN A 31 -2.79 13.98 -23.01
CA ASN A 31 -1.49 13.35 -22.80
C ASN A 31 -0.58 14.05 -21.76
N SER A 32 -0.99 15.21 -21.22
CA SER A 32 -0.32 15.83 -20.08
C SER A 32 -0.71 15.20 -18.73
N ILE A 33 -1.73 14.36 -18.73
CA ILE A 33 -2.22 13.63 -17.55
C ILE A 33 -1.70 12.19 -17.66
N THR A 34 -0.63 11.89 -16.96
CA THR A 34 0.00 10.57 -16.94
C THR A 34 -0.11 9.87 -15.58
N THR A 35 -0.47 10.62 -14.55
CA THR A 35 -0.62 10.14 -13.18
C THR A 35 -1.81 10.81 -12.47
N VAL A 36 -2.31 10.18 -11.40
CA VAL A 36 -3.29 10.81 -10.50
C VAL A 36 -2.73 12.09 -9.88
N PHE A 37 -1.42 12.16 -9.67
CA PHE A 37 -0.71 13.36 -9.24
C PHE A 37 -0.96 14.54 -10.18
N ASP A 38 -0.91 14.32 -11.50
CA ASP A 38 -1.10 15.39 -12.49
C ASP A 38 -2.51 15.98 -12.42
N ILE A 39 -3.53 15.12 -12.30
CA ILE A 39 -4.93 15.57 -12.17
C ILE A 39 -5.09 16.35 -10.85
N TYR A 40 -4.65 15.78 -9.73
CA TYR A 40 -4.79 16.36 -8.41
C TYR A 40 -4.19 17.77 -8.33
N TYR A 41 -2.96 17.93 -8.79
CA TYR A 41 -2.31 19.23 -8.73
C TYR A 41 -2.75 20.21 -9.82
N SER A 42 -3.25 19.75 -10.96
CA SER A 42 -3.91 20.63 -11.94
C SER A 42 -5.24 21.19 -11.41
N ALA A 43 -5.88 20.46 -10.49
CA ALA A 43 -7.10 20.87 -9.78
C ALA A 43 -6.82 21.71 -8.50
N GLY A 44 -5.57 22.19 -8.32
CA GLY A 44 -5.20 23.02 -7.17
C GLY A 44 -4.75 22.25 -5.93
N GLY A 45 -4.62 20.91 -5.99
CA GLY A 45 -4.25 20.07 -4.87
C GLY A 45 -5.38 19.93 -3.84
N ASP A 46 -6.60 19.80 -4.30
CA ASP A 46 -7.82 19.66 -3.52
C ASP A 46 -8.52 18.35 -3.87
N SER A 47 -9.00 17.61 -2.86
CA SER A 47 -9.63 16.30 -3.07
C SER A 47 -10.98 16.41 -3.79
N ILE A 48 -11.76 17.45 -3.54
CA ILE A 48 -12.99 17.74 -4.26
C ILE A 48 -12.66 18.12 -5.70
N GLY A 49 -11.64 18.99 -5.87
CA GLY A 49 -11.13 19.40 -7.18
C GLY A 49 -10.60 18.23 -8.02
N LEU A 50 -10.02 17.19 -7.40
CA LEU A 50 -9.64 15.96 -8.10
C LEU A 50 -10.87 15.30 -8.75
N VAL A 51 -11.95 15.11 -7.98
CA VAL A 51 -13.19 14.49 -8.46
C VAL A 51 -13.81 15.35 -9.58
N GLU A 52 -13.90 16.67 -9.36
CA GLU A 52 -14.44 17.62 -10.34
C GLU A 52 -13.61 17.64 -11.63
N ALA A 53 -12.27 17.61 -11.53
CA ALA A 53 -11.38 17.60 -12.69
C ALA A 53 -11.55 16.33 -13.52
N VAL A 54 -11.63 15.16 -12.87
CA VAL A 54 -11.89 13.88 -13.55
C VAL A 54 -13.25 13.93 -14.26
N MET A 55 -14.30 14.38 -13.58
CA MET A 55 -15.63 14.48 -14.19
C MET A 55 -15.69 15.51 -15.31
N LYS A 56 -14.95 16.62 -15.20
CA LYS A 56 -14.85 17.61 -16.26
C LYS A 56 -14.21 17.01 -17.51
N ILE A 57 -13.08 16.28 -17.37
CA ILE A 57 -12.44 15.57 -18.49
C ILE A 57 -13.43 14.58 -19.10
N ARG A 58 -14.05 13.74 -18.27
CA ARG A 58 -15.01 12.71 -18.70
C ARG A 58 -16.20 13.28 -19.48
N ASN A 59 -16.70 14.45 -19.08
CA ASN A 59 -17.85 15.10 -19.72
C ASN A 59 -17.48 15.96 -20.95
N GLN A 60 -16.23 16.40 -21.04
CA GLN A 60 -15.76 17.26 -22.14
C GLN A 60 -15.49 16.47 -23.42
N TYR A 61 -15.10 15.21 -23.30
CA TYR A 61 -14.72 14.36 -24.41
C TYR A 61 -15.67 13.17 -24.53
N THR A 62 -15.77 12.58 -25.72
CA THR A 62 -16.61 11.40 -26.00
C THR A 62 -15.84 10.22 -26.57
N ASP A 63 -14.66 10.46 -27.09
CA ASP A 63 -13.85 9.47 -27.79
C ASP A 63 -12.71 8.94 -26.89
N PHE A 64 -13.12 8.22 -25.84
CA PHE A 64 -12.18 7.59 -24.91
C PHE A 64 -11.84 6.17 -25.34
N ARG A 65 -10.58 5.79 -25.20
CA ARG A 65 -10.21 4.39 -25.19
C ARG A 65 -10.83 3.72 -23.96
N GLN A 66 -11.47 2.58 -24.19
CA GLN A 66 -12.06 1.77 -23.13
C GLN A 66 -11.35 0.43 -23.06
N ILE A 67 -11.01 -0.01 -21.86
CA ILE A 67 -10.30 -1.26 -21.58
C ILE A 67 -11.15 -2.04 -20.58
N PRO A 68 -11.45 -3.33 -20.81
CA PRO A 68 -12.09 -4.17 -19.80
C PRO A 68 -11.26 -4.19 -18.52
N LEU A 69 -11.89 -3.98 -17.36
CA LEU A 69 -11.20 -3.92 -16.07
C LEU A 69 -10.52 -5.25 -15.72
N ASP A 70 -11.18 -6.36 -16.01
CA ASP A 70 -10.65 -7.72 -15.81
C ASP A 70 -9.39 -7.98 -16.64
N GLU A 71 -9.32 -7.46 -17.87
CA GLU A 71 -8.11 -7.58 -18.69
C GLU A 71 -6.89 -6.94 -18.01
N LEU A 72 -7.08 -5.81 -17.36
CA LEU A 72 -6.00 -5.15 -16.60
C LEU A 72 -5.67 -5.87 -15.30
N LEU A 73 -6.69 -6.37 -14.58
CA LEU A 73 -6.51 -7.06 -13.30
C LEU A 73 -5.84 -8.43 -13.47
N GLU A 74 -6.10 -9.12 -14.59
CA GLU A 74 -5.55 -10.46 -14.83
C GLU A 74 -4.22 -10.47 -15.57
N ASN A 75 -3.82 -9.34 -16.18
CA ASN A 75 -2.60 -9.30 -16.99
C ASN A 75 -1.33 -9.35 -16.14
N GLN A 76 -0.52 -10.40 -16.38
CA GLN A 76 0.80 -10.59 -15.76
C GLN A 76 1.96 -10.33 -16.72
N ASP A 77 1.68 -10.00 -17.98
CA ASP A 77 2.71 -9.75 -19.00
C ASP A 77 3.08 -8.24 -19.04
N PRO A 78 4.28 -7.87 -18.61
CA PRO A 78 4.71 -6.46 -18.60
C PRO A 78 4.91 -5.87 -20.01
N ASN A 79 4.91 -6.70 -21.05
CA ASN A 79 4.99 -6.24 -22.45
C ASN A 79 3.60 -5.91 -23.04
N ARG A 80 2.55 -6.09 -22.28
CA ARG A 80 1.18 -5.68 -22.61
C ARG A 80 0.76 -4.54 -21.68
N ILE A 81 -0.38 -3.91 -21.97
CA ILE A 81 -0.98 -2.91 -21.07
C ILE A 81 -1.23 -3.57 -19.71
N HIS A 82 -0.67 -3.01 -18.64
CA HIS A 82 -0.73 -3.60 -17.30
C HIS A 82 -0.88 -2.55 -16.22
N LEU A 83 -1.44 -2.95 -15.07
CA LEU A 83 -1.58 -2.08 -13.91
C LEU A 83 -0.21 -1.73 -13.30
N ILE A 84 -0.10 -0.50 -12.85
CA ILE A 84 0.96 -0.02 -11.96
C ILE A 84 0.32 0.43 -10.65
N LYS A 85 1.10 0.87 -9.66
CA LYS A 85 0.51 1.41 -8.42
C LYS A 85 -0.45 2.55 -8.73
N PRO A 86 -1.60 2.63 -8.03
CA PRO A 86 -2.70 3.54 -8.39
C PRO A 86 -2.36 5.02 -8.16
N VAL A 87 -1.26 5.30 -7.45
CA VAL A 87 -0.71 6.64 -7.26
C VAL A 87 0.80 6.61 -7.39
N SER A 88 1.36 7.64 -8.01
CA SER A 88 2.80 7.83 -8.17
C SER A 88 3.13 9.31 -8.19
N GLY A 89 4.38 9.67 -7.92
CA GLY A 89 4.90 10.99 -8.30
C GLY A 89 4.96 11.11 -9.82
N PRO A 90 5.11 12.34 -10.35
CA PRO A 90 5.30 12.54 -11.79
C PRO A 90 6.58 11.87 -12.25
N HIS A 91 6.65 11.48 -13.51
CA HIS A 91 7.85 10.81 -14.07
C HIS A 91 9.14 11.61 -13.86
N SER A 92 9.04 12.95 -13.90
CA SER A 92 10.18 13.85 -13.65
C SER A 92 10.66 13.88 -12.20
N ASN A 93 9.83 13.45 -11.25
CA ASN A 93 10.15 13.37 -9.83
C ASN A 93 9.38 12.24 -9.12
N PRO A 94 9.77 10.98 -9.29
CA PRO A 94 9.10 9.86 -8.62
C PRO A 94 9.06 10.00 -7.10
N HIS A 95 10.08 10.64 -6.50
CA HIS A 95 10.19 10.87 -5.05
C HIS A 95 9.22 11.93 -4.51
N ALA A 96 8.39 12.54 -5.37
CA ALA A 96 7.21 13.30 -4.91
C ALA A 96 6.14 12.40 -4.26
N LEU A 97 6.21 11.08 -4.40
CA LEU A 97 5.49 10.13 -3.56
C LEU A 97 6.34 9.76 -2.35
N LYS A 98 5.84 10.02 -1.14
CA LYS A 98 6.40 9.53 0.12
C LYS A 98 5.64 8.32 0.60
N VAL A 99 6.31 7.38 1.27
CA VAL A 99 5.68 6.17 1.80
C VAL A 99 6.03 6.03 3.28
N TRP A 100 5.01 6.04 4.11
CA TRP A 100 5.13 5.88 5.55
C TRP A 100 4.11 4.87 6.06
N LEU A 101 4.39 4.29 7.20
CA LEU A 101 3.48 3.35 7.85
C LEU A 101 3.46 3.50 9.37
N ALA A 102 2.42 2.92 9.99
CA ALA A 102 2.26 2.79 11.41
C ALA A 102 2.30 1.32 11.82
N GLY A 103 3.15 0.98 12.81
CA GLY A 103 3.19 -0.34 13.40
C GLY A 103 2.34 -0.45 14.67
N VAL A 104 2.03 -1.69 15.08
CA VAL A 104 1.39 -2.03 16.38
C VAL A 104 0.05 -1.31 16.60
N THR A 105 -0.74 -1.18 15.55
CA THR A 105 -2.01 -0.46 15.56
C THR A 105 -3.22 -1.35 15.86
N HIS A 106 -3.10 -2.67 15.67
CA HIS A 106 -4.15 -3.66 15.89
C HIS A 106 -3.76 -4.65 16.99
N GLU A 107 -4.74 -5.09 17.79
CA GLU A 107 -4.50 -5.97 18.93
C GLU A 107 -3.90 -7.32 18.51
N VAL A 108 -4.38 -7.89 17.41
CA VAL A 108 -3.94 -9.20 16.91
C VAL A 108 -2.47 -9.17 16.54
N SER A 109 -2.04 -8.13 15.80
CA SER A 109 -0.63 -7.98 15.40
C SER A 109 0.28 -7.75 16.59
N ALA A 110 -0.11 -6.90 17.52
CA ALA A 110 0.67 -6.64 18.74
C ALA A 110 0.91 -7.90 19.58
N LYS A 111 -0.12 -8.72 19.79
CA LYS A 111 -0.02 -9.96 20.58
C LYS A 111 0.90 -10.99 19.91
N LEU A 112 0.80 -11.16 18.59
CA LEU A 112 1.62 -12.15 17.91
C LEU A 112 3.09 -11.72 17.86
N ARG A 113 3.38 -10.45 17.52
CA ARG A 113 4.75 -9.92 17.53
C ARG A 113 5.43 -10.08 18.89
N GLU A 114 4.68 -9.91 19.97
CA GLU A 114 5.19 -10.13 21.31
C GLU A 114 5.56 -11.60 21.58
N ILE A 115 4.74 -12.54 21.11
CA ILE A 115 5.01 -13.98 21.22
C ILE A 115 6.28 -14.35 20.45
N GLU A 116 6.39 -13.92 19.20
CA GLU A 116 7.53 -14.18 18.32
C GLU A 116 8.84 -13.61 18.88
N ALA A 117 8.82 -12.34 19.34
CA ALA A 117 9.99 -11.72 19.97
C ALA A 117 10.46 -12.46 21.23
N ARG A 118 9.54 -12.97 22.05
CA ARG A 118 9.89 -13.79 23.22
C ARG A 118 10.49 -15.13 22.82
N GLN A 119 9.97 -15.78 21.80
CA GLN A 119 10.50 -17.04 21.29
C GLN A 119 11.91 -16.88 20.72
N ALA A 120 12.13 -15.85 19.93
CA ALA A 120 13.42 -15.58 19.28
C ALA A 120 14.52 -15.17 20.27
N THR A 121 14.18 -14.33 21.26
CA THR A 121 15.21 -13.75 22.16
C THR A 121 15.35 -14.47 23.49
N GLY A 122 14.42 -15.36 23.85
CA GLY A 122 14.35 -15.95 25.20
C GLY A 122 14.12 -14.91 26.30
N SER A 123 13.79 -13.68 25.94
CA SER A 123 13.66 -12.53 26.82
C SER A 123 12.22 -12.33 27.28
N SER A 124 12.05 -11.88 28.52
CA SER A 124 10.75 -11.45 29.05
C SER A 124 10.40 -10.00 28.67
N VAL A 125 11.09 -9.42 27.68
CA VAL A 125 10.86 -8.04 27.25
C VAL A 125 9.52 -7.96 26.49
N ASN A 126 8.67 -7.07 26.95
CA ASN A 126 7.27 -6.91 26.52
C ASN A 126 7.13 -5.68 25.61
N VAL A 127 7.97 -5.58 24.57
CA VAL A 127 8.09 -4.35 23.78
C VAL A 127 6.82 -4.04 23.01
N TYR A 128 6.25 -5.02 22.31
CA TYR A 128 5.07 -4.81 21.46
C TYR A 128 3.79 -4.63 22.28
N ASP A 129 3.59 -5.44 23.32
CA ASP A 129 2.45 -5.29 24.24
C ASP A 129 2.52 -3.97 25.02
N GLN A 130 3.73 -3.56 25.43
CA GLN A 130 3.93 -2.26 26.06
C GLN A 130 3.62 -1.11 25.10
N LYS A 131 4.10 -1.20 23.85
CA LYS A 131 3.84 -0.19 22.82
C LYS A 131 2.36 -0.10 22.50
N TYR A 132 1.69 -1.23 22.34
CA TYR A 132 0.24 -1.28 22.10
C TYR A 132 -0.57 -0.60 23.22
N LYS A 133 -0.22 -0.88 24.49
CA LYS A 133 -0.83 -0.21 25.66
C LYS A 133 -0.51 1.27 25.74
N GLU A 134 0.72 1.66 25.41
CA GLU A 134 1.11 3.07 25.36
C GLU A 134 0.28 3.85 24.33
N VAL A 135 0.14 3.30 23.12
CA VAL A 135 -0.63 3.93 22.03
C VAL A 135 -2.12 3.98 22.36
N SER A 136 -2.68 2.91 22.93
CA SER A 136 -4.08 2.90 23.37
C SER A 136 -4.39 3.92 24.46
N ALA A 137 -3.39 4.31 25.26
CA ALA A 137 -3.49 5.38 26.24
C ALA A 137 -3.18 6.79 25.68
N GLY A 138 -3.04 6.93 24.36
CA GLY A 138 -2.75 8.20 23.71
C GLY A 138 -1.26 8.54 23.59
N GLY A 139 -0.37 7.58 23.84
CA GLY A 139 1.07 7.71 23.63
C GLY A 139 1.47 7.73 22.16
N ARG A 140 2.78 7.82 21.92
CA ARG A 140 3.33 7.91 20.56
C ARG A 140 3.18 6.60 19.81
N PRO A 141 2.56 6.60 18.62
CA PRO A 141 2.54 5.42 17.76
C PRO A 141 3.94 5.12 17.20
N GLU A 142 4.14 3.89 16.77
CA GLU A 142 5.28 3.53 15.94
C GLU A 142 5.04 4.03 14.52
N LEU A 143 5.99 4.82 14.00
CA LEU A 143 5.89 5.42 12.67
C LEU A 143 7.26 5.35 12.00
N PHE A 144 7.30 4.84 10.77
CA PHE A 144 8.53 4.72 9.99
C PHE A 144 8.27 4.78 8.47
N SER A 145 9.32 5.01 7.70
CA SER A 145 9.27 5.01 6.24
C SER A 145 9.30 3.57 5.70
N LYS A 146 8.61 3.35 4.58
CA LYS A 146 8.56 2.06 3.90
C LYS A 146 8.95 2.18 2.45
N GLY A 147 10.11 1.66 2.12
CA GLY A 147 10.62 1.66 0.76
C GLY A 147 10.85 3.06 0.19
N GLU A 148 11.22 3.03 -1.06
CA GLU A 148 11.30 4.19 -1.94
C GLU A 148 10.28 4.03 -3.07
N PRO A 149 9.94 5.06 -3.84
CA PRO A 149 8.92 4.97 -4.89
C PRO A 149 9.15 3.86 -5.92
N ASP A 150 10.39 3.45 -6.13
CA ASP A 150 10.80 2.38 -7.05
C ASP A 150 10.77 0.98 -6.42
N THR A 151 10.73 0.88 -5.08
CA THR A 151 10.61 -0.39 -4.34
C THR A 151 9.20 -0.66 -3.82
N VAL A 152 8.27 0.29 -4.03
CA VAL A 152 6.83 0.12 -3.79
C VAL A 152 6.14 -0.11 -5.13
N LEU A 153 5.59 -1.29 -5.31
CA LEU A 153 5.11 -1.82 -6.58
C LEU A 153 3.60 -1.72 -6.72
N GLY A 154 3.08 -2.08 -7.89
CA GLY A 154 1.65 -2.18 -8.16
C GLY A 154 1.13 -3.61 -8.15
N HIS A 155 -0.13 -3.75 -8.53
CA HIS A 155 -0.78 -5.04 -8.76
C HIS A 155 -0.07 -5.84 -9.86
N GLN A 156 0.05 -7.15 -9.69
CA GLN A 156 0.76 -8.11 -10.58
C GLN A 156 2.28 -7.86 -10.74
N GLN A 157 2.83 -6.83 -10.13
CA GLN A 157 4.28 -6.66 -10.09
C GLN A 157 4.92 -7.54 -9.01
N ALA A 158 6.16 -7.96 -9.21
CA ALA A 158 6.78 -8.99 -8.38
C ALA A 158 7.49 -8.41 -7.15
N ILE A 159 7.12 -8.90 -5.97
CA ILE A 159 7.86 -8.66 -4.71
C ILE A 159 9.18 -9.47 -4.74
N THR A 160 10.27 -8.86 -4.33
CA THR A 160 11.55 -9.55 -4.27
C THR A 160 11.83 -10.15 -2.89
N ARG A 161 12.41 -11.34 -2.87
CA ARG A 161 12.89 -11.99 -1.65
C ARG A 161 14.41 -11.88 -1.60
N PRO A 162 14.99 -11.14 -0.62
CA PRO A 162 16.44 -11.09 -0.41
C PRO A 162 17.03 -12.47 -0.15
N PHE A 163 18.32 -12.63 -0.45
CA PHE A 163 19.00 -13.93 -0.28
C PHE A 163 19.26 -14.29 1.18
N ASP A 164 19.34 -13.30 2.06
CA ASP A 164 19.57 -13.41 3.50
C ASP A 164 18.24 -13.38 4.33
N THR A 165 17.11 -13.41 3.65
CA THR A 165 15.80 -13.45 4.30
C THR A 165 15.66 -14.61 5.26
N VAL A 166 15.28 -14.31 6.48
CA VAL A 166 15.00 -15.31 7.53
C VAL A 166 13.57 -15.84 7.38
N ARG A 167 12.55 -14.98 7.48
CA ARG A 167 11.15 -15.36 7.35
C ARG A 167 10.30 -14.21 6.82
N LEU A 168 10.00 -14.23 5.52
CA LEU A 168 9.20 -13.22 4.85
C LEU A 168 7.70 -13.50 5.01
N VAL A 169 6.93 -12.48 5.34
CA VAL A 169 5.46 -12.57 5.49
C VAL A 169 4.76 -11.38 4.84
N PRO A 170 3.52 -11.55 4.34
CA PRO A 170 2.70 -10.43 3.88
C PRO A 170 2.04 -9.73 5.08
N GLU A 171 1.85 -8.42 4.97
CA GLU A 171 1.04 -7.64 5.90
C GLU A 171 0.00 -6.85 5.12
N THR A 172 -1.28 -7.24 5.27
CA THR A 172 -2.40 -6.64 4.56
C THR A 172 -2.85 -5.38 5.26
N GLU A 173 -2.74 -4.23 4.64
CA GLU A 173 -2.98 -2.94 5.27
C GLU A 173 -3.88 -2.03 4.44
N LEU A 174 -4.81 -1.34 5.10
CA LEU A 174 -5.47 -0.20 4.49
C LEU A 174 -4.47 0.96 4.38
N VAL A 175 -4.49 1.64 3.24
CA VAL A 175 -3.59 2.76 2.95
C VAL A 175 -4.39 3.99 2.60
N SER A 176 -4.16 5.10 3.32
CA SER A 176 -4.68 6.41 2.93
C SER A 176 -3.66 7.19 2.10
N ILE A 177 -4.18 7.91 1.11
CA ILE A 177 -3.38 8.75 0.22
C ILE A 177 -3.65 10.21 0.56
N TYR A 178 -2.57 10.97 0.78
CA TYR A 178 -2.62 12.40 1.08
C TYR A 178 -1.87 13.20 0.02
N GLY A 179 -2.29 14.44 -0.14
CA GLY A 179 -1.59 15.44 -0.92
C GLY A 179 -1.54 16.77 -0.17
N VAL A 180 -0.74 17.69 -0.66
CA VAL A 180 -0.59 19.04 -0.08
C VAL A 180 -1.08 20.05 -1.11
N ASN A 181 -2.10 20.81 -0.74
CA ASN A 181 -2.64 21.84 -1.62
C ASN A 181 -1.71 23.06 -1.75
N SER A 182 -2.12 24.04 -2.58
CA SER A 182 -1.36 25.28 -2.81
C SER A 182 -1.11 26.11 -1.55
N ASP A 183 -1.98 25.98 -0.54
CA ASP A 183 -1.89 26.71 0.73
C ASP A 183 -1.08 25.94 1.79
N GLY A 184 -0.51 24.78 1.42
CA GLY A 184 0.25 23.94 2.33
C GLY A 184 -0.61 23.07 3.25
N LYS A 185 -1.94 23.01 3.03
CA LYS A 185 -2.84 22.15 3.78
C LYS A 185 -2.75 20.73 3.28
N ILE A 186 -2.65 19.76 4.19
CA ILE A 186 -2.64 18.35 3.90
C ILE A 186 -4.09 17.86 3.79
N GLU A 187 -4.41 17.19 2.69
CA GLU A 187 -5.73 16.64 2.43
C GLU A 187 -5.66 15.16 2.05
N ARG A 188 -6.69 14.40 2.44
CA ARG A 188 -6.81 12.99 2.08
C ARG A 188 -7.53 12.87 0.74
N LEU A 189 -6.85 12.28 -0.25
CA LEU A 189 -7.41 12.06 -1.59
C LEU A 189 -8.32 10.83 -1.64
N GLY A 190 -7.94 9.79 -0.94
CA GLY A 190 -8.63 8.50 -1.00
C GLY A 190 -7.87 7.38 -0.31
N PHE A 191 -8.26 6.15 -0.65
CA PHE A 191 -7.78 4.93 -0.03
C PHE A 191 -7.44 3.88 -1.08
N THR A 192 -6.46 3.05 -0.75
CA THR A 192 -6.07 1.88 -1.54
C THR A 192 -5.64 0.73 -0.64
N GLY A 193 -5.44 -0.44 -1.19
CA GLY A 193 -4.83 -1.56 -0.48
C GLY A 193 -3.32 -1.46 -0.46
N GLY A 194 -2.70 -2.07 0.53
CA GLY A 194 -1.26 -2.17 0.63
C GLY A 194 -0.79 -3.51 1.17
N ASN A 195 0.41 -3.89 0.77
CA ASN A 195 1.14 -5.02 1.33
C ASN A 195 2.47 -4.51 1.88
N ASP A 196 2.59 -4.43 3.20
CA ASP A 196 3.85 -4.15 3.90
C ASP A 196 4.61 -5.46 4.11
N VAL A 197 5.23 -5.97 3.04
CA VAL A 197 5.98 -7.23 3.15
C VAL A 197 7.13 -7.08 4.13
N THR A 198 7.24 -8.03 5.06
CA THR A 198 8.15 -7.93 6.22
C THR A 198 9.01 -9.17 6.34
N ASP A 199 10.32 -8.99 6.56
CA ASP A 199 11.15 -10.08 7.06
C ASP A 199 10.99 -10.20 8.58
N ASN A 200 9.95 -10.93 8.95
CA ASN A 200 9.56 -11.10 10.34
C ASN A 200 10.62 -11.82 11.19
N GLY A 201 11.48 -12.62 10.57
CA GLY A 201 12.57 -13.27 11.29
C GLY A 201 13.63 -12.25 11.74
N ILE A 202 14.01 -11.31 10.87
CA ILE A 202 14.92 -10.22 11.21
C ILE A 202 14.31 -9.28 12.27
N GLU A 203 13.02 -8.96 12.12
CA GLU A 203 12.30 -8.11 13.09
C GLU A 203 12.22 -8.77 14.47
N ALA A 204 11.88 -10.07 14.54
CA ALA A 204 11.75 -10.80 15.80
C ALA A 204 13.10 -10.98 16.51
N ASP A 205 14.19 -11.13 15.78
CA ASP A 205 15.54 -11.28 16.35
C ASP A 205 15.96 -10.02 17.13
N ASN A 206 15.73 -8.86 16.58
CA ASN A 206 15.99 -7.60 17.27
C ASN A 206 15.12 -6.47 16.71
N PRO A 207 14.23 -5.82 17.53
CA PRO A 207 13.40 -4.69 17.07
C PRO A 207 14.17 -3.51 16.49
N LEU A 208 15.47 -3.35 16.80
CA LEU A 208 16.33 -2.33 16.19
C LEU A 208 16.66 -2.62 14.72
N ASN A 209 16.42 -3.83 14.25
CA ASN A 209 16.58 -4.23 12.86
C ASN A 209 15.34 -3.91 12.00
N LEU A 210 14.31 -3.26 12.56
CA LEU A 210 13.09 -2.90 11.84
C LEU A 210 13.34 -2.26 10.46
N PRO A 211 14.26 -1.29 10.28
CA PRO A 211 14.52 -0.72 8.96
C PRO A 211 14.99 -1.75 7.93
N GLN A 212 15.76 -2.75 8.32
CA GLN A 212 16.23 -3.83 7.45
C GLN A 212 15.15 -4.87 7.19
N ALA A 213 14.32 -5.16 8.21
CA ALA A 213 13.19 -6.08 8.10
C ALA A 213 12.09 -5.56 7.14
N LYS A 214 12.02 -4.26 6.95
CA LYS A 214 10.96 -3.57 6.19
C LYS A 214 11.41 -3.03 4.82
N ASN A 215 12.71 -2.87 4.57
CA ASN A 215 13.19 -2.15 3.38
C ASN A 215 14.32 -2.90 2.66
N TRP A 216 14.13 -3.17 1.37
CA TRP A 216 15.13 -3.76 0.48
C TRP A 216 14.86 -3.39 -0.98
N ALA A 217 15.80 -3.68 -1.85
CA ALA A 217 15.73 -3.36 -3.27
C ALA A 217 14.73 -4.23 -4.06
N GLY A 218 14.28 -3.74 -5.18
CA GLY A 218 13.50 -4.46 -6.19
C GLY A 218 12.00 -4.55 -5.90
N GLY A 219 11.59 -4.61 -4.65
CA GLY A 219 10.17 -4.62 -4.28
C GLY A 219 9.96 -5.13 -2.87
N CYS A 220 9.74 -4.23 -1.92
CA CYS A 220 9.51 -4.55 -0.51
C CYS A 220 8.07 -4.25 -0.06
N ALA A 221 7.29 -3.57 -0.89
CA ALA A 221 5.89 -3.26 -0.64
C ALA A 221 5.10 -3.18 -1.95
N SER A 222 3.78 -3.18 -1.84
CA SER A 222 2.91 -2.89 -2.98
C SER A 222 1.67 -2.09 -2.59
N LEU A 223 1.09 -1.39 -3.58
CA LEU A 223 -0.12 -0.58 -3.49
C LEU A 223 -1.10 -0.97 -4.61
N GLY A 224 -2.38 -1.00 -4.30
CA GLY A 224 -3.40 -1.21 -5.34
C GLY A 224 -4.56 -2.12 -4.93
N PRO A 225 -5.30 -2.60 -5.93
CA PRO A 225 -5.20 -2.22 -7.33
C PRO A 225 -5.80 -0.84 -7.66
N LEU A 226 -6.84 -0.41 -6.92
CA LEU A 226 -7.58 0.82 -7.20
C LEU A 226 -7.38 1.87 -6.10
N LEU A 227 -7.43 3.13 -6.47
CA LEU A 227 -7.66 4.25 -5.57
C LEU A 227 -9.16 4.54 -5.53
N VAL A 228 -9.78 4.45 -4.35
CA VAL A 228 -11.16 4.91 -4.12
C VAL A 228 -11.09 6.27 -3.44
N THR A 229 -11.72 7.28 -4.03
CA THR A 229 -11.67 8.66 -3.52
C THR A 229 -12.31 8.79 -2.13
N ALA A 230 -11.84 9.77 -1.34
CA ALA A 230 -12.20 9.92 0.06
C ALA A 230 -13.70 10.22 0.28
N ASP A 231 -14.37 10.82 -0.71
CA ASP A 231 -15.81 11.08 -0.69
C ASP A 231 -16.67 9.82 -0.86
N GLU A 232 -16.12 8.77 -1.47
CA GLU A 232 -16.83 7.51 -1.74
C GLU A 232 -16.49 6.40 -0.75
N TYR A 233 -15.26 6.37 -0.22
CA TYR A 233 -14.78 5.27 0.59
C TYR A 233 -15.27 5.35 2.05
N ASN A 234 -15.83 4.26 2.56
CA ASN A 234 -16.13 4.12 3.99
C ASN A 234 -14.94 3.46 4.71
N ASP A 235 -14.14 4.28 5.37
CA ASP A 235 -12.93 3.87 6.08
C ASP A 235 -13.15 3.50 7.56
N LYS A 236 -14.42 3.37 8.00
CA LYS A 236 -14.73 3.05 9.40
C LYS A 236 -14.57 1.57 9.72
N ASP A 237 -15.17 0.72 8.89
CA ASP A 237 -15.17 -0.72 9.06
C ASP A 237 -14.79 -1.36 7.71
N VAL A 238 -13.59 -1.91 7.65
CA VAL A 238 -13.00 -2.47 6.43
C VAL A 238 -12.58 -3.91 6.68
N THR A 239 -13.21 -4.82 5.94
CA THR A 239 -12.83 -6.23 5.95
C THR A 239 -11.67 -6.43 4.97
N VAL A 240 -10.66 -7.17 5.40
CA VAL A 240 -9.52 -7.56 4.59
C VAL A 240 -9.26 -9.06 4.69
N SER A 241 -8.69 -9.63 3.64
CA SER A 241 -8.21 -11.02 3.68
C SER A 241 -6.87 -11.14 2.95
N CYS A 242 -6.12 -12.16 3.35
CA CYS A 242 -4.88 -12.55 2.68
C CYS A 242 -4.88 -14.05 2.40
N GLU A 243 -4.69 -14.41 1.14
CA GLU A 243 -4.48 -15.77 0.66
C GLU A 243 -3.07 -15.91 0.12
N ILE A 244 -2.41 -17.01 0.45
CA ILE A 244 -1.08 -17.34 -0.06
C ILE A 244 -1.16 -18.66 -0.84
N LEU A 245 -0.72 -18.63 -2.07
CA LEU A 245 -0.68 -19.79 -2.97
C LEU A 245 0.77 -20.20 -3.24
N ARG A 246 1.09 -21.47 -3.06
CA ARG A 246 2.36 -22.11 -3.47
C ARG A 246 2.08 -23.17 -4.51
N ASN A 247 2.63 -23.01 -5.70
CA ASN A 247 2.35 -23.90 -6.84
C ASN A 247 0.84 -24.08 -7.12
N GLY A 248 0.07 -22.99 -7.00
CA GLY A 248 -1.38 -22.99 -7.19
C GLY A 248 -2.21 -23.58 -6.02
N THR A 249 -1.56 -24.10 -4.99
CA THR A 249 -2.24 -24.63 -3.80
C THR A 249 -2.23 -23.60 -2.68
N ARG A 250 -3.38 -23.38 -2.04
CA ARG A 250 -3.49 -22.50 -0.87
C ARG A 250 -2.72 -23.08 0.30
N ILE A 251 -1.71 -22.35 0.77
CA ILE A 251 -0.92 -22.69 1.95
C ILE A 251 -1.23 -21.79 3.16
N GLY A 252 -1.86 -20.65 2.96
CA GLY A 252 -2.27 -19.74 4.01
C GLY A 252 -3.52 -18.95 3.63
N PHE A 253 -4.40 -18.72 4.62
CA PHE A 253 -5.55 -17.85 4.45
C PHE A 253 -5.97 -17.26 5.79
N LYS A 254 -6.08 -15.94 5.84
CA LYS A 254 -6.59 -15.22 7.02
C LYS A 254 -7.51 -14.07 6.62
N LYS A 255 -8.42 -13.74 7.54
CA LYS A 255 -9.27 -12.54 7.46
C LYS A 255 -9.04 -11.67 8.68
N GLY A 256 -9.25 -10.37 8.50
CA GLY A 256 -9.14 -9.38 9.55
C GLY A 256 -10.05 -8.19 9.30
N GLU A 257 -10.21 -7.39 10.34
CA GLU A 257 -10.98 -6.15 10.31
C GLU A 257 -10.03 -4.98 10.59
N THR A 258 -10.09 -3.96 9.75
CA THR A 258 -9.38 -2.69 9.90
C THR A 258 -10.35 -1.52 9.71
N GLY A 259 -9.82 -0.32 9.62
CA GLY A 259 -10.63 0.88 9.57
C GLY A 259 -10.63 1.64 10.90
N GLN A 260 -11.19 2.84 10.91
CA GLN A 260 -11.12 3.74 12.06
C GLN A 260 -11.69 3.13 13.35
N ASN A 261 -12.70 2.25 13.25
CA ASN A 261 -13.30 1.59 14.42
C ASN A 261 -12.43 0.47 15.00
N ASN A 262 -11.42 0.02 14.29
CA ASN A 262 -10.56 -1.11 14.64
C ASN A 262 -9.13 -0.69 15.05
N LEU A 263 -8.79 0.59 14.92
CA LEU A 263 -7.51 1.12 15.40
C LEU A 263 -7.54 1.31 16.92
N ASN A 264 -6.56 0.75 17.60
CA ASN A 264 -6.47 0.75 19.07
C ASN A 264 -5.82 2.03 19.62
N MET A 265 -6.45 3.18 19.38
CA MET A 265 -5.96 4.45 19.89
C MET A 265 -7.06 5.50 20.03
N PRO A 266 -6.90 6.49 20.91
CA PRO A 266 -7.82 7.63 21.01
C PRO A 266 -7.86 8.39 19.67
N ASP A 267 -9.03 8.88 19.28
CA ASP A 267 -9.24 9.60 18.02
C ASP A 267 -8.85 8.79 16.75
N SER A 268 -8.59 7.48 16.88
CA SER A 268 -8.34 6.57 15.77
C SER A 268 -7.28 7.09 14.77
N LEU A 269 -7.58 7.12 13.47
CA LEU A 269 -6.65 7.62 12.44
C LEU A 269 -6.13 9.02 12.70
N LEU A 270 -6.94 9.91 13.28
CA LEU A 270 -6.51 11.28 13.60
C LEU A 270 -5.35 11.30 14.59
N HIS A 271 -5.24 10.31 15.49
CA HIS A 271 -4.11 10.16 16.38
C HIS A 271 -2.81 9.88 15.59
N LEU A 272 -2.86 8.96 14.63
CA LEU A 272 -1.74 8.65 13.75
C LEU A 272 -1.33 9.88 12.92
N GLU A 273 -2.30 10.54 12.28
CA GLU A 273 -2.09 11.75 11.48
C GLU A 273 -1.42 12.88 12.27
N ARG A 274 -1.91 13.14 13.49
CA ARG A 274 -1.32 14.18 14.38
C ARG A 274 0.15 13.88 14.71
N HIS A 275 0.51 12.62 14.92
CA HIS A 275 1.90 12.26 15.21
C HIS A 275 2.77 12.27 13.96
N LEU A 276 2.26 11.76 12.83
CA LEU A 276 2.95 11.72 11.55
C LEU A 276 3.27 13.13 11.05
N PHE A 277 2.26 13.98 10.91
CA PHE A 277 2.42 15.33 10.35
C PHE A 277 3.14 16.33 11.27
N LYS A 278 3.39 16.00 12.53
CA LYS A 278 4.32 16.76 13.39
C LYS A 278 5.80 16.49 13.07
N ARG A 279 6.11 15.39 12.37
CA ARG A 279 7.48 14.92 12.16
C ARG A 279 7.92 14.98 10.71
N ILE A 280 7.00 14.68 9.79
CA ILE A 280 7.28 14.77 8.37
C ILE A 280 6.77 16.10 7.83
N MET A 281 7.61 16.77 7.05
CA MET A 281 7.21 17.93 6.27
C MET A 281 6.86 17.44 4.88
N LEU A 282 5.61 17.64 4.47
CA LEU A 282 5.20 17.47 3.08
C LEU A 282 5.24 18.83 2.40
N GLU A 283 6.09 18.94 1.40
CA GLU A 283 6.14 20.13 0.56
C GLU A 283 4.95 20.18 -0.40
N PRO A 284 4.53 21.36 -0.87
CA PRO A 284 3.57 21.46 -1.96
C PRO A 284 4.00 20.58 -3.15
N ARG A 285 3.03 19.95 -3.80
CA ARG A 285 3.24 18.98 -4.89
C ARG A 285 3.95 17.68 -4.44
N THR A 286 3.59 17.21 -3.26
CA THR A 286 4.00 15.90 -2.72
C THR A 286 2.76 15.05 -2.41
N LEU A 287 2.79 13.78 -2.76
CA LEU A 287 1.84 12.77 -2.29
C LEU A 287 2.45 11.94 -1.16
N LEU A 288 1.62 11.41 -0.30
CA LEU A 288 1.99 10.48 0.75
C LEU A 288 1.05 9.28 0.73
N SER A 289 1.61 8.08 0.65
CA SER A 289 0.92 6.83 0.97
C SER A 289 1.21 6.49 2.44
N PHE A 290 0.16 6.34 3.23
CA PHE A 290 0.26 6.04 4.65
C PHE A 290 -0.46 4.75 4.98
N PHE A 291 0.30 3.72 5.33
CA PHE A 291 -0.16 2.41 5.74
C PHE A 291 -0.58 2.43 7.22
N TRP A 292 -1.70 1.78 7.56
CA TRP A 292 -2.31 1.87 8.89
C TRP A 292 -1.91 0.78 9.86
N GLY A 293 -1.08 -0.15 9.44
CA GLY A 293 -0.77 -1.39 10.16
C GLY A 293 -1.73 -2.53 9.84
N THR A 294 -1.24 -3.74 10.01
CA THR A 294 -1.96 -4.95 9.62
C THR A 294 -2.87 -5.51 10.71
N PRO A 295 -4.13 -5.87 10.39
CA PRO A 295 -4.99 -6.69 11.24
C PRO A 295 -4.77 -8.20 11.02
N ILE A 296 -3.91 -8.59 10.07
CA ILE A 296 -3.65 -9.99 9.71
C ILE A 296 -2.17 -10.29 9.92
N VAL A 297 -1.86 -11.36 10.64
CA VAL A 297 -0.50 -11.82 10.85
C VAL A 297 -0.41 -13.33 10.64
N PHE A 298 0.59 -13.78 9.89
CA PHE A 298 0.94 -15.19 9.73
C PHE A 298 2.03 -15.55 10.72
N SER A 299 1.70 -16.40 11.69
CA SER A 299 2.63 -16.90 12.69
C SER A 299 3.60 -17.94 12.09
N GLU A 300 4.61 -18.32 12.86
CA GLU A 300 5.49 -19.44 12.51
C GLU A 300 4.72 -20.77 12.38
N GLU A 301 3.66 -20.97 13.17
CA GLU A 301 2.77 -22.13 13.06
C GLU A 301 1.96 -22.14 11.77
N ASP A 302 1.55 -20.96 11.27
CA ASP A 302 0.83 -20.83 10.01
C ASP A 302 1.73 -21.06 8.80
N MET A 303 2.99 -20.57 8.86
CA MET A 303 3.92 -20.58 7.75
C MET A 303 5.37 -20.48 8.24
N SER A 304 5.93 -21.60 8.67
CA SER A 304 7.25 -21.68 9.32
C SER A 304 8.41 -21.18 8.44
N ASP A 305 8.37 -21.48 7.15
CA ASP A 305 9.40 -21.11 6.17
C ASP A 305 9.16 -19.75 5.49
N GLY A 306 8.07 -19.09 5.84
CA GLY A 306 7.67 -17.82 5.23
C GLY A 306 7.38 -17.93 3.73
N LEU A 307 7.27 -16.79 3.07
CA LEU A 307 7.10 -16.68 1.63
C LEU A 307 8.36 -17.16 0.89
N GLN A 308 8.16 -18.00 -0.11
CA GLN A 308 9.19 -18.54 -0.98
C GLN A 308 9.08 -17.99 -2.41
N VAL A 309 10.17 -18.06 -3.15
CA VAL A 309 10.16 -17.71 -4.58
C VAL A 309 9.13 -18.57 -5.32
N GLY A 310 8.24 -17.92 -6.04
CA GLY A 310 7.14 -18.55 -6.75
C GLY A 310 5.78 -18.45 -6.03
N ASP A 311 5.76 -18.13 -4.74
CA ASP A 311 4.51 -17.91 -4.01
C ASP A 311 3.76 -16.68 -4.57
N VAL A 312 2.44 -16.74 -4.50
CA VAL A 312 1.53 -15.66 -4.89
C VAL A 312 0.71 -15.23 -3.69
N MET A 313 0.70 -13.95 -3.40
CA MET A 313 -0.09 -13.32 -2.36
C MET A 313 -1.30 -12.63 -2.98
N LYS A 314 -2.50 -12.88 -2.45
CA LYS A 314 -3.76 -12.21 -2.82
C LYS A 314 -4.34 -11.52 -1.60
N LEU A 315 -4.31 -10.20 -1.61
CA LEU A 315 -4.80 -9.36 -0.54
C LEU A 315 -6.11 -8.69 -0.99
N GLU A 316 -7.22 -9.06 -0.40
CA GLU A 316 -8.54 -8.54 -0.73
C GLU A 316 -8.94 -7.43 0.24
N PHE A 317 -9.51 -6.36 -0.29
CA PHE A 317 -9.99 -5.19 0.45
C PHE A 317 -11.43 -4.89 0.10
N SER A 318 -12.29 -4.76 1.09
CA SER A 318 -13.68 -4.33 0.90
C SER A 318 -13.77 -2.85 0.49
N GLY A 319 -14.99 -2.38 0.19
CA GLY A 319 -15.21 -0.97 -0.16
C GLY A 319 -14.82 -0.59 -1.58
N GLY A 320 -14.55 -1.57 -2.45
CA GLY A 320 -14.31 -1.34 -3.88
C GLY A 320 -12.84 -1.11 -4.27
N ILE A 321 -11.90 -1.31 -3.36
CA ILE A 321 -10.47 -1.30 -3.67
C ILE A 321 -10.10 -2.53 -4.53
N GLY A 322 -10.64 -3.72 -4.20
CA GLY A 322 -10.40 -4.95 -4.93
C GLY A 322 -9.27 -5.80 -4.36
N THR A 323 -8.71 -6.68 -5.19
CA THR A 323 -7.66 -7.63 -4.80
C THR A 323 -6.31 -7.19 -5.34
N LEU A 324 -5.36 -6.95 -4.42
CA LEU A 324 -3.95 -6.72 -4.74
C LEU A 324 -3.25 -8.07 -4.80
N GLU A 325 -2.69 -8.41 -5.95
CA GLU A 325 -1.98 -9.67 -6.16
C GLU A 325 -0.52 -9.42 -6.53
N ASN A 326 0.39 -10.14 -5.88
CA ASN A 326 1.83 -10.07 -6.18
C ASN A 326 2.47 -11.45 -6.08
N LYS A 327 3.38 -11.74 -7.01
CA LYS A 327 4.22 -12.93 -6.98
C LYS A 327 5.57 -12.64 -6.34
N VAL A 328 6.11 -13.60 -5.61
CA VAL A 328 7.47 -13.51 -5.04
C VAL A 328 8.51 -14.00 -6.03
N ILE A 329 9.56 -13.21 -6.24
CA ILE A 329 10.74 -13.60 -7.04
C ILE A 329 12.02 -13.43 -6.21
N ALA A 330 13.11 -14.06 -6.63
CA ALA A 330 14.39 -13.82 -6.00
C ALA A 330 14.91 -12.40 -6.30
N LEU A 331 15.49 -11.74 -5.29
CA LEU A 331 16.22 -10.49 -5.54
C LEU A 331 17.42 -10.78 -6.45
N PRO A 332 17.59 -10.08 -7.58
CA PRO A 332 18.75 -10.25 -8.45
C PRO A 332 20.08 -9.99 -7.70
N LYS A 333 21.07 -10.84 -7.87
CA LYS A 333 22.40 -10.71 -7.24
C LYS A 333 23.27 -9.64 -7.92
N THR A 334 22.75 -8.43 -8.09
CA THR A 334 23.47 -7.36 -8.80
C THR A 334 24.37 -6.51 -7.91
N ASN A 335 24.22 -6.61 -6.59
CA ASN A 335 24.95 -5.80 -5.60
C ASN A 335 25.80 -6.67 -4.67
N GLN A 336 26.67 -7.53 -5.22
CA GLN A 336 27.68 -8.19 -4.41
C GLN A 336 28.90 -7.28 -4.28
N LEU A 337 29.20 -6.89 -3.03
CA LEU A 337 30.48 -6.29 -2.67
C LEU A 337 31.60 -7.33 -2.78
#